data_1a432ae731169b7e60df807ccbb6df83
#
_entry.id   1a432ae731169b7e60df807ccbb6df83
#
_cell.length_a   1.000
_cell.length_b   1.000
_cell.length_c   1.000
_cell.angle_alpha   90.00
_cell.angle_beta   90.00
_cell.angle_gamma   90.00
#
_symmetry.space_group_name_H-M   'P 1'
#
loop_
_entity.id
_entity.type
_entity.pdbx_description
1 polymer ?
#
loop_
_entity_poly.entity_id
_entity_poly.type
_entity_poly.pdbx_seq_one_letter_code
_entity_poly.pdbx_strand_id
1 'polypeptide(L)'
;DRRKYFEIEVAPNGTVFFAAIRNENGLHAKLLDTKTLQAKVTPRDGGYIAEIKIPFAALGYNGFGEIVFNAYRIETEGGVPEKNLLALNPTLCGTFHMPQFFVPLD
;
A
#
# COMPACT_ATOMS: atom_id res chain seq x y z
N ASP A 1 -14.60 -0.06 -9.09
CA ASP A 1 -14.86 1.24 -8.47
C ASP A 1 -13.63 1.71 -7.71
N ARG A 2 -12.98 2.76 -8.19
CA ARG A 2 -11.73 3.28 -7.63
C ARG A 2 -11.91 4.00 -6.28
N ARG A 3 -13.12 4.15 -5.80
CA ARG A 3 -13.39 4.67 -4.45
C ARG A 3 -13.19 3.61 -3.37
N LYS A 4 -13.09 2.35 -3.78
CA LYS A 4 -12.86 1.21 -2.89
C LYS A 4 -11.57 0.53 -3.30
N TYR A 5 -10.65 0.38 -2.35
CA TYR A 5 -9.34 -0.21 -2.60
C TYR A 5 -8.77 -0.77 -1.31
N PHE A 6 -7.65 -1.44 -1.41
CA PHE A 6 -6.93 -1.96 -0.24
C PHE A 6 -5.68 -1.13 -0.01
N GLU A 7 -5.32 -0.99 1.25
CA GLU A 7 -4.08 -0.38 1.67
C GLU A 7 -3.27 -1.40 2.45
N ILE A 8 -2.03 -1.57 2.06
CA ILE A 8 -1.08 -2.46 2.72
C ILE A 8 0.17 -1.66 3.01
N GLU A 9 0.60 -1.66 4.28
CA GLU A 9 1.83 -1.01 4.67
C GLU A 9 2.74 -2.04 5.34
N VAL A 10 4.03 -1.97 5.04
CA VAL A 10 5.04 -2.80 5.68
C VAL A 10 6.14 -1.89 6.21
N ALA A 11 6.34 -1.93 7.52
CA ALA A 11 7.41 -1.18 8.17
C ALA A 11 8.75 -1.95 8.09
N PRO A 12 9.89 -1.25 8.18
CA PRO A 12 11.20 -1.90 8.17
C PRO A 12 11.38 -3.00 9.23
N ASN A 13 10.65 -2.92 10.35
CA ASN A 13 10.68 -3.94 11.40
C ASN A 13 9.76 -5.13 11.13
N GLY A 14 9.09 -5.16 9.97
CA GLY A 14 8.17 -6.24 9.60
C GLY A 14 6.72 -6.05 10.04
N THR A 15 6.39 -4.96 10.73
CA THR A 15 5.00 -4.67 11.10
C THR A 15 4.15 -4.43 9.85
N VAL A 16 2.97 -5.04 9.79
CA VAL A 16 2.08 -4.97 8.64
C VAL A 16 0.77 -4.31 9.04
N PHE A 17 0.33 -3.37 8.23
CA PHE A 17 -1.02 -2.80 8.25
C PHE A 17 -1.78 -3.25 7.00
N PHE A 18 -3.01 -3.69 7.15
CA PHE A 18 -3.85 -4.13 6.04
C PHE A 18 -5.28 -3.65 6.29
N ALA A 19 -5.83 -2.92 5.33
CA ALA A 19 -7.17 -2.35 5.45
C ALA A 19 -7.89 -2.31 4.12
N ALA A 20 -9.20 -2.44 4.19
CA ALA A 20 -10.09 -2.09 3.09
C ALA A 20 -10.47 -0.62 3.25
N ILE A 21 -10.26 0.16 2.21
CA ILE A 21 -10.50 1.60 2.21
C ILE A 21 -11.73 1.90 1.36
N ARG A 22 -12.59 2.75 1.89
CA ARG A 22 -13.66 3.39 1.12
C ARG A 22 -13.44 4.89 1.16
N ASN A 23 -13.13 5.46 0.01
CA ASN A 23 -12.85 6.88 -0.15
C ASN A 23 -14.09 7.55 -0.79
N GLU A 24 -15.12 7.71 0.03
CA GLU A 24 -16.42 8.24 -0.38
C GLU A 24 -16.99 9.01 0.79
N ASN A 25 -17.27 10.30 0.62
CA ASN A 25 -17.71 11.18 1.69
C ASN A 25 -16.77 11.14 2.91
N GLY A 26 -15.47 11.18 2.65
CA GLY A 26 -14.42 11.00 3.65
C GLY A 26 -13.74 9.65 3.51
N LEU A 27 -12.66 9.47 4.24
CA LEU A 27 -11.86 8.26 4.21
C LEU A 27 -12.30 7.31 5.31
N HIS A 28 -12.72 6.10 4.93
CA HIS A 28 -13.18 5.07 5.86
C HIS A 28 -12.29 3.84 5.71
N ALA A 29 -11.68 3.39 6.79
CA ALA A 29 -10.80 2.23 6.81
C ALA A 29 -11.40 1.12 7.68
N LYS A 30 -11.39 -0.11 7.16
CA LYS A 30 -11.72 -1.31 7.91
C LYS A 30 -10.48 -2.18 7.99
N LEU A 31 -9.97 -2.41 9.19
CA LEU A 31 -8.81 -3.28 9.41
C LEU A 31 -9.15 -4.72 9.04
N LEU A 32 -8.20 -5.37 8.35
CA LEU A 32 -8.31 -6.76 7.93
C LEU A 32 -7.23 -7.60 8.62
N ASP A 33 -7.41 -8.92 8.58
CA ASP A 33 -6.47 -9.86 9.20
C ASP A 33 -5.15 -9.88 8.42
N THR A 34 -4.09 -9.40 9.04
CA THR A 34 -2.74 -9.37 8.45
C THR A 34 -2.17 -10.76 8.23
N LYS A 35 -2.68 -11.79 8.91
CA LYS A 35 -2.22 -13.18 8.74
C LYS A 35 -2.55 -13.75 7.37
N THR A 36 -3.46 -13.13 6.63
CA THR A 36 -3.76 -13.53 5.25
C THR A 36 -2.65 -13.15 4.28
N LEU A 37 -1.75 -12.26 4.68
CA LEU A 37 -0.62 -11.81 3.89
C LEU A 37 0.68 -12.45 4.38
N GLN A 38 1.67 -12.56 3.50
CA GLN A 38 3.03 -12.93 3.86
C GLN A 38 3.94 -11.76 3.52
N ALA A 39 4.62 -11.22 4.53
CA ALA A 39 5.56 -10.13 4.36
C ALA A 39 6.93 -10.53 4.90
N LYS A 40 7.98 -10.19 4.16
CA LYS A 40 9.36 -10.41 4.56
C LYS A 40 10.15 -9.13 4.31
N VAL A 41 10.86 -8.68 5.32
CA VAL A 41 11.76 -7.54 5.22
C VAL A 41 13.20 -8.02 5.39
N THR A 42 14.04 -7.70 4.42
CA THR A 42 15.45 -8.05 4.42
C THR A 42 16.29 -6.77 4.48
N PRO A 43 17.08 -6.56 5.53
CA PRO A 43 17.98 -5.39 5.58
C PRO A 43 19.02 -5.44 4.46
N ARG A 44 19.38 -4.26 3.97
CA ARG A 44 20.45 -4.05 2.99
C ARG A 44 21.24 -2.80 3.37
N ASP A 45 22.42 -2.67 2.78
CA ASP A 45 23.23 -1.46 2.97
C ASP A 45 22.44 -0.23 2.53
N GLY A 46 22.21 0.69 3.48
CA GLY A 46 21.47 1.92 3.23
C GLY A 46 19.97 1.77 3.13
N GLY A 47 19.40 0.59 3.47
CA GLY A 47 17.95 0.41 3.37
C GLY A 47 17.47 -1.00 3.65
N TYR A 48 16.40 -1.39 2.95
CA TYR A 48 15.80 -2.71 3.10
C TYR A 48 15.00 -3.06 1.84
N ILE A 49 14.72 -4.36 1.69
CA ILE A 49 13.78 -4.86 0.70
C ILE A 49 12.58 -5.45 1.44
N ALA A 50 11.38 -5.04 1.05
CA ALA A 50 10.15 -5.64 1.52
C ALA A 50 9.52 -6.47 0.39
N GLU A 51 9.23 -7.73 0.70
CA GLU A 51 8.52 -8.65 -0.20
C GLU A 51 7.17 -8.97 0.42
N ILE A 52 6.11 -8.80 -0.34
CA ILE A 52 4.75 -9.04 0.14
C ILE A 52 4.06 -10.00 -0.81
N LYS A 53 3.58 -11.11 -0.26
CA LYS A 53 2.75 -12.06 -1.00
C LYS A 53 1.30 -11.83 -0.61
N ILE A 54 0.47 -11.49 -1.59
CA ILE A 54 -0.92 -11.13 -1.41
C ILE A 54 -1.78 -12.16 -2.16
N PRO A 55 -2.44 -13.10 -1.46
CA PRO A 55 -3.36 -14.01 -2.13
C PRO A 55 -4.52 -13.25 -2.76
N PHE A 56 -4.93 -13.62 -3.94
CA PHE A 56 -6.08 -12.99 -4.61
C PHE A 56 -7.35 -13.05 -3.75
N ALA A 57 -7.54 -14.15 -3.01
CA ALA A 57 -8.68 -14.29 -2.12
C ALA A 57 -8.71 -13.21 -1.02
N ALA A 58 -7.56 -12.74 -0.55
CA ALA A 58 -7.48 -11.68 0.45
C ALA A 58 -8.02 -10.35 -0.07
N LEU A 59 -8.02 -10.15 -1.39
CA LEU A 59 -8.53 -8.96 -2.06
C LEU A 59 -9.93 -9.17 -2.64
N GLY A 60 -10.51 -10.37 -2.48
CA GLY A 60 -11.77 -10.71 -3.13
C GLY A 60 -11.67 -10.78 -4.66
N TYR A 61 -10.45 -10.91 -5.19
CA TYR A 61 -10.23 -10.97 -6.64
C TYR A 61 -10.45 -12.39 -7.15
N ASN A 62 -11.26 -12.52 -8.19
CA ASN A 62 -11.68 -13.81 -8.73
C ASN A 62 -10.90 -14.26 -9.98
N GLY A 63 -9.83 -13.55 -10.34
CA GLY A 63 -9.03 -13.85 -11.52
C GLY A 63 -9.50 -13.17 -12.82
N PHE A 64 -10.59 -12.43 -12.78
CA PHE A 64 -11.12 -11.70 -13.92
C PHE A 64 -11.03 -10.19 -13.68
N GLY A 65 -10.69 -9.45 -14.74
CA GLY A 65 -10.57 -8.01 -14.69
C GLY A 65 -9.16 -7.52 -14.43
N GLU A 66 -8.99 -6.23 -14.53
CA GLU A 66 -7.72 -5.55 -14.37
C GLU A 66 -7.46 -5.25 -12.89
N ILE A 67 -6.23 -5.48 -12.45
CA ILE A 67 -5.74 -4.99 -11.17
C ILE A 67 -4.98 -3.70 -11.43
N VAL A 68 -5.34 -2.65 -10.70
CA VAL A 68 -4.60 -1.39 -10.70
C VAL A 68 -4.02 -1.12 -9.33
N PHE A 69 -2.86 -0.49 -9.26
CA PHE A 69 -2.18 -0.26 -8.01
C PHE A 69 -1.30 0.99 -8.06
N ASN A 70 -0.85 1.41 -6.90
CA ASN A 70 0.27 2.32 -6.76
C ASN A 70 1.12 1.84 -5.59
N ALA A 71 2.37 2.21 -5.57
CA ALA A 71 3.29 1.86 -4.49
C ALA A 71 3.96 3.14 -4.01
N TYR A 72 4.11 3.24 -2.70
CA TYR A 72 4.64 4.43 -2.05
C TYR A 72 5.73 4.05 -1.07
N ARG A 73 6.65 4.97 -0.88
CA ARG A 73 7.65 4.87 0.16
C ARG A 73 7.62 6.14 0.98
N ILE A 74 7.49 5.97 2.29
CA ILE A 74 7.59 7.06 3.25
C ILE A 74 8.95 6.94 3.91
N GLU A 75 9.79 7.94 3.70
CA GLU A 75 11.10 8.01 4.35
C GLU A 75 11.03 8.98 5.52
N THR A 76 11.59 8.55 6.66
CA THR A 76 11.71 9.39 7.83
C THR A 76 13.15 9.84 7.98
N GLU A 77 13.34 11.12 8.29
CA GLU A 77 14.65 11.69 8.58
C GLU A 77 14.59 12.38 9.95
N GLY A 78 15.47 11.98 10.87
CA GLY A 78 15.47 12.52 12.22
C GLY A 78 14.17 12.25 12.99
N GLY A 79 13.46 11.17 12.65
CA GLY A 79 12.20 10.82 13.30
C GLY A 79 11.00 11.63 12.83
N VAL A 80 11.15 12.47 11.81
CA VAL A 80 10.04 13.22 11.22
C VAL A 80 9.46 12.43 10.06
N PRO A 81 8.23 11.89 10.18
CA PRO A 81 7.57 11.19 9.08
C PRO A 81 7.20 12.19 7.97
N GLU A 82 6.96 11.66 6.78
CA GLU A 82 6.43 12.41 5.63
C GLU A 82 7.36 13.45 5.02
N LYS A 83 8.64 13.45 5.40
CA LYS A 83 9.60 14.40 4.84
C LYS A 83 9.95 14.09 3.40
N ASN A 84 9.99 12.80 3.03
CA ASN A 84 10.21 12.33 1.67
C ASN A 84 9.16 11.30 1.31
N LEU A 85 8.24 11.68 0.44
CA LEU A 85 7.20 10.80 -0.07
C LEU A 85 7.55 10.42 -1.51
N LEU A 86 7.76 9.14 -1.75
CA LEU A 86 8.06 8.60 -3.08
C LEU A 86 6.88 7.75 -3.55
N ALA A 87 6.56 7.82 -4.81
CA ALA A 87 5.48 7.04 -5.41
C ALA A 87 5.91 6.46 -6.75
N LEU A 88 5.40 5.27 -7.05
CA LEU A 88 5.59 4.65 -8.37
C LEU A 88 4.96 5.53 -9.46
N ASN A 89 3.76 6.02 -9.21
CA ASN A 89 3.11 7.02 -10.05
C ASN A 89 2.77 8.25 -9.19
N PRO A 90 3.45 9.38 -9.35
CA PRO A 90 3.28 10.53 -8.47
C PRO A 90 1.85 11.06 -8.43
N THR A 91 1.36 11.35 -7.23
CA THR A 91 0.03 11.92 -7.02
C THR A 91 0.02 13.44 -7.13
N LEU A 92 1.19 14.06 -7.11
CA LEU A 92 1.38 15.52 -7.20
C LEU A 92 0.74 16.29 -6.04
N CYS A 93 0.53 15.60 -4.91
CA CYS A 93 -0.05 16.20 -3.70
C CYS A 93 0.45 15.47 -2.46
N GLY A 94 0.08 15.94 -1.28
CA GLY A 94 0.55 15.39 0.00
C GLY A 94 -0.22 14.17 0.50
N THR A 95 -1.07 13.55 -0.32
CA THR A 95 -1.82 12.35 0.07
C THR A 95 -1.61 11.21 -0.91
N PHE A 96 -1.62 9.97 -0.38
CA PHE A 96 -1.58 8.75 -1.17
C PHE A 96 -2.97 8.25 -1.56
N HIS A 97 -4.02 8.77 -0.95
CA HIS A 97 -5.40 8.35 -1.20
C HIS A 97 -5.95 8.99 -2.47
N MET A 98 -5.28 8.72 -3.60
CA MET A 98 -5.56 9.28 -4.92
C MET A 98 -5.68 8.15 -5.95
N PRO A 99 -6.78 7.37 -5.91
CA PRO A 99 -6.92 6.19 -6.77
C PRO A 99 -6.93 6.47 -8.27
N GLN A 100 -7.17 7.71 -8.67
CA GLN A 100 -7.08 8.11 -10.07
C GLN A 100 -5.64 7.99 -10.63
N PHE A 101 -4.63 7.90 -9.77
CA PHE A 101 -3.23 7.72 -10.16
C PHE A 101 -2.77 6.26 -10.09
N PHE A 102 -3.67 5.32 -9.82
CA PHE A 102 -3.33 3.90 -9.86
C PHE A 102 -3.09 3.46 -11.29
N VAL A 103 -2.10 2.60 -11.48
CA VAL A 103 -1.68 2.10 -12.77
C VAL A 103 -1.94 0.60 -12.89
N PRO A 104 -2.13 0.06 -14.11
CA PRO A 104 -2.34 -1.37 -14.29
C PRO A 104 -1.16 -2.20 -13.78
N LEU A 105 -1.47 -3.35 -13.22
CA LEU A 105 -0.50 -4.38 -12.87
C LEU A 105 -0.38 -5.34 -14.05
N ASP A 106 0.81 -5.43 -14.60
CA ASP A 106 1.10 -6.35 -15.71
C ASP A 106 1.56 -7.72 -15.20
#